data_12bbe165d0464414322416e70e849f30
#
_entry.id   12bbe165d0464414322416e70e849f30
#
_cell.length_a   1.000
_cell.length_b   1.000
_cell.length_c   1.000
_cell.angle_alpha   90.00
_cell.angle_beta   90.00
_cell.angle_gamma   90.00
#
_symmetry.space_group_name_H-M   'P 1'
#
loop_
_entity.id
_entity.type
_entity.pdbx_description
1 polymer ?
#
loop_
_entity_poly.entity_id
_entity_poly.type
_entity_poly.pdbx_seq_one_letter_code
_entity_poly.pdbx_strand_id
1 'polypeptide(L)'
;MLRKIRIFAATFCFVLITLLFLDFTGTIHAWFGWLAKIQFWPALLALNVGVVVGLVILTLLLGRVYCSVICPLGVLQDIISWFASKRKKYRFSYSPALKWVRYAALVVFIVACIAGIGSLVALISPYSAYGRIASNLFAPIYQEGNNLLAYFAERMDSYAFYSVDVWVRSLATMGIAILSFVILAILAWRNGRTYCNTICPVGTVLGFLSKYALLKPCIDTDKCNGCGLCARKCKASCIDSKNHAIDYSRCVTCMDCLDNCRQGAISYTRAHKADKATSVKESSTKDTTDVSRRRALSATALVAMSSVLHAQQKKLEDYVEMKKDGGFAPIKERKEPNRLAPLVPPGALSIGNLAQHCTGCQLCVSVCENHVLRPSTDLMKLMQPEMAFDRGYCRPECVKCSE
;
A
#
# COMPACT_ATOMS: atom_id res chain seq x y z
N MET A 1 -25.97 6.03 -9.08
CA MET A 1 -25.27 7.34 -9.03
C MET A 1 -24.07 7.30 -8.07
N LEU A 2 -24.26 6.95 -6.79
CA LEU A 2 -23.18 6.93 -5.76
C LEU A 2 -21.95 6.08 -6.14
N ARG A 3 -22.15 4.89 -6.73
CA ARG A 3 -21.04 4.03 -7.18
C ARG A 3 -20.19 4.71 -8.27
N LYS A 4 -20.81 5.39 -9.23
CA LYS A 4 -20.07 6.10 -10.31
C LYS A 4 -19.21 7.21 -9.73
N ILE A 5 -19.76 8.01 -8.80
CA ILE A 5 -19.03 9.08 -8.09
C ILE A 5 -17.84 8.50 -7.32
N ARG A 6 -18.06 7.41 -6.58
CA ARG A 6 -16.99 6.72 -5.84
C ARG A 6 -15.88 6.20 -6.78
N ILE A 7 -16.24 5.60 -7.93
CA ILE A 7 -15.26 5.09 -8.90
C ILE A 7 -14.44 6.24 -9.47
N PHE A 8 -15.10 7.33 -9.87
CA PHE A 8 -14.41 8.52 -10.39
C PHE A 8 -13.42 9.09 -9.36
N ALA A 9 -13.87 9.34 -8.14
CA ALA A 9 -13.03 9.84 -7.06
C ALA A 9 -11.86 8.89 -6.74
N ALA A 10 -12.11 7.57 -6.71
CA ALA A 10 -11.07 6.58 -6.46
C ALA A 10 -10.03 6.53 -7.58
N THR A 11 -10.46 6.60 -8.84
CA THR A 11 -9.55 6.64 -9.99
C THR A 11 -8.71 7.91 -9.97
N PHE A 12 -9.34 9.05 -9.69
CA PHE A 12 -8.65 10.34 -9.59
C PHE A 12 -7.57 10.33 -8.50
N CYS A 13 -7.92 9.93 -7.27
CA CYS A 13 -6.95 9.81 -6.17
C CYS A 13 -5.84 8.80 -6.49
N PHE A 14 -6.19 7.65 -7.08
CA PHE A 14 -5.23 6.62 -7.43
C PHE A 14 -4.22 7.10 -8.47
N VAL A 15 -4.69 7.74 -9.53
CA VAL A 15 -3.82 8.28 -10.59
C VAL A 15 -2.88 9.35 -10.01
N LEU A 16 -3.40 10.31 -9.24
CA LEU A 16 -2.57 11.35 -8.64
C LEU A 16 -1.51 10.79 -7.68
N ILE A 17 -1.90 9.84 -6.80
CA ILE A 17 -0.94 9.22 -5.88
C ILE A 17 0.09 8.38 -6.65
N THR A 18 -0.31 7.69 -7.72
CA THR A 18 0.64 6.94 -8.56
C THR A 18 1.62 7.89 -9.23
N LEU A 19 1.13 8.99 -9.80
CA LEU A 19 1.97 10.00 -10.44
C LEU A 19 2.98 10.63 -9.47
N LEU A 20 2.62 10.80 -8.18
CA LEU A 20 3.59 11.26 -7.16
C LEU A 20 4.80 10.32 -7.01
N PHE A 21 4.61 9.01 -7.14
CA PHE A 21 5.72 8.04 -7.10
C PHE A 21 6.46 7.91 -8.42
N LEU A 22 5.85 8.30 -9.54
CA LEU A 22 6.43 8.24 -10.88
C LEU A 22 7.11 9.56 -11.26
N ASP A 23 6.86 10.63 -10.51
CA ASP A 23 7.36 11.97 -10.80
C ASP A 23 8.87 12.05 -10.60
N PHE A 24 9.59 12.16 -11.71
CA PHE A 24 11.03 12.41 -11.74
C PHE A 24 11.37 13.88 -11.99
N THR A 25 10.36 14.71 -12.30
CA THR A 25 10.53 16.15 -12.55
C THR A 25 10.30 16.99 -11.29
N GLY A 26 9.63 16.43 -10.28
CA GLY A 26 9.24 17.13 -9.05
C GLY A 26 8.06 18.08 -9.19
N THR A 27 7.49 18.22 -10.39
CA THR A 27 6.39 19.14 -10.65
C THR A 27 5.08 18.69 -9.99
N ILE A 28 4.75 17.41 -10.11
CA ILE A 28 3.53 16.84 -9.52
C ILE A 28 3.64 16.85 -7.99
N HIS A 29 4.83 16.60 -7.47
CA HIS A 29 5.09 16.61 -6.03
C HIS A 29 4.84 18.00 -5.43
N ALA A 30 5.28 19.07 -6.08
CA ALA A 30 5.06 20.44 -5.63
C ALA A 30 3.57 20.81 -5.49
N TRP A 31 2.72 20.31 -6.40
CA TRP A 31 1.28 20.61 -6.39
C TRP A 31 0.44 19.64 -5.54
N PHE A 32 0.78 18.36 -5.56
CA PHE A 32 -0.05 17.29 -4.99
C PHE A 32 0.63 16.50 -3.87
N GLY A 33 1.81 16.91 -3.40
CA GLY A 33 2.52 16.24 -2.30
C GLY A 33 1.71 16.11 -1.00
N TRP A 34 0.74 17.02 -0.78
CA TRP A 34 -0.19 16.94 0.34
C TRP A 34 -1.04 15.65 0.36
N LEU A 35 -1.26 14.99 -0.80
CA LEU A 35 -1.97 13.71 -0.87
C LEU A 35 -1.24 12.57 -0.13
N ALA A 36 0.09 12.63 -0.05
CA ALA A 36 0.87 11.72 0.76
C ALA A 36 0.67 11.97 2.27
N LYS A 37 0.55 13.25 2.64
CA LYS A 37 0.39 13.69 4.04
C LYS A 37 -1.00 13.35 4.61
N ILE A 38 -2.03 13.18 3.78
CA ILE A 38 -3.37 12.75 4.22
C ILE A 38 -3.54 11.24 4.34
N GLN A 39 -2.51 10.45 4.04
CA GLN A 39 -2.59 9.01 4.27
C GLN A 39 -2.62 8.71 5.77
N PHE A 40 -3.52 7.82 6.18
CA PHE A 40 -3.84 7.58 7.60
C PHE A 40 -2.60 7.30 8.46
N TRP A 41 -1.71 6.40 8.00
CA TRP A 41 -0.57 5.99 8.80
C TRP A 41 0.56 7.04 8.83
N PRO A 42 0.99 7.61 7.69
CA PRO A 42 1.90 8.75 7.69
C PRO A 42 1.39 9.93 8.51
N ALA A 43 0.11 10.27 8.41
CA ALA A 43 -0.49 11.35 9.19
C ALA A 43 -0.47 11.08 10.71
N LEU A 44 -0.70 9.83 11.12
CA LEU A 44 -0.66 9.43 12.52
C LEU A 44 0.77 9.54 13.10
N LEU A 45 1.77 9.04 12.38
CA LEU A 45 3.18 9.12 12.82
C LEU A 45 3.73 10.54 12.77
N ALA A 46 3.28 11.36 11.82
CA ALA A 46 3.62 12.78 11.75
C ALA A 46 2.87 13.64 12.80
N LEU A 47 2.06 13.00 13.68
CA LEU A 47 1.22 13.67 14.68
C LEU A 47 0.30 14.76 14.08
N ASN A 48 -0.10 14.58 12.83
CA ASN A 48 -1.05 15.49 12.17
C ASN A 48 -2.47 15.19 12.64
N VAL A 49 -2.79 15.71 13.84
CA VAL A 49 -4.06 15.47 14.54
C VAL A 49 -5.26 15.88 13.68
N GLY A 50 -5.17 16.99 12.94
CA GLY A 50 -6.27 17.48 12.10
C GLY A 50 -6.67 16.48 11.01
N VAL A 51 -5.69 15.90 10.31
CA VAL A 51 -5.94 14.88 9.28
C VAL A 51 -6.50 13.60 9.89
N VAL A 52 -5.92 13.13 11.00
CA VAL A 52 -6.38 11.91 11.68
C VAL A 52 -7.82 12.05 12.15
N VAL A 53 -8.14 13.17 12.81
CA VAL A 53 -9.51 13.48 13.27
C VAL A 53 -10.46 13.58 12.07
N GLY A 54 -10.06 14.27 11.00
CA GLY A 54 -10.85 14.36 9.77
C GLY A 54 -11.18 13.00 9.16
N LEU A 55 -10.19 12.08 9.10
CA LEU A 55 -10.38 10.71 8.60
C LEU A 55 -11.27 9.85 9.53
N VAL A 56 -11.17 10.06 10.85
CA VAL A 56 -12.06 9.42 11.83
C VAL A 56 -13.49 9.91 11.65
N ILE A 57 -13.71 11.23 11.57
CA ILE A 57 -15.04 11.82 11.32
C ILE A 57 -15.60 11.32 9.99
N LEU A 58 -14.80 11.32 8.91
CA LEU A 58 -15.22 10.78 7.62
C LEU A 58 -15.68 9.33 7.73
N THR A 59 -14.96 8.51 8.51
CA THR A 59 -15.30 7.10 8.71
C THR A 59 -16.56 6.95 9.57
N LEU A 60 -16.78 7.77 10.58
CA LEU A 60 -17.98 7.78 11.40
C LEU A 60 -19.22 8.28 10.64
N LEU A 61 -19.04 9.18 9.67
CA LEU A 61 -20.14 9.66 8.84
C LEU A 61 -20.49 8.69 7.71
N LEU A 62 -19.50 8.26 6.92
CA LEU A 62 -19.70 7.56 5.64
C LEU A 62 -19.19 6.10 5.65
N GLY A 63 -18.74 5.57 6.78
CA GLY A 63 -18.08 4.27 6.83
C GLY A 63 -16.67 4.30 6.24
N ARG A 64 -16.12 3.13 5.85
CA ARG A 64 -14.73 2.97 5.38
C ARG A 64 -14.47 3.51 3.96
N VAL A 65 -14.95 4.71 3.64
CA VAL A 65 -14.75 5.36 2.33
C VAL A 65 -13.27 5.60 2.06
N TYR A 66 -12.46 5.93 3.08
CA TYR A 66 -11.02 6.03 2.96
C TYR A 66 -10.40 4.83 2.23
N CYS A 67 -10.75 3.60 2.63
CA CYS A 67 -10.20 2.37 2.04
C CYS A 67 -10.65 2.14 0.58
N SER A 68 -11.75 2.75 0.14
CA SER A 68 -12.30 2.55 -1.20
C SER A 68 -12.01 3.70 -2.16
N VAL A 69 -11.55 4.86 -1.67
CA VAL A 69 -11.31 6.06 -2.48
C VAL A 69 -9.88 6.57 -2.33
N ILE A 70 -9.41 6.79 -1.09
CA ILE A 70 -8.15 7.49 -0.82
C ILE A 70 -6.96 6.51 -0.78
N CYS A 71 -7.13 5.32 -0.21
CA CYS A 71 -6.04 4.35 -0.06
C CYS A 71 -5.66 3.72 -1.40
N PRO A 72 -4.45 3.98 -1.94
CA PRO A 72 -4.06 3.48 -3.27
C PRO A 72 -3.96 1.95 -3.32
N LEU A 73 -3.49 1.30 -2.25
CA LEU A 73 -3.44 -0.16 -2.19
C LEU A 73 -4.84 -0.79 -2.26
N GLY A 74 -5.83 -0.13 -1.63
CA GLY A 74 -7.21 -0.57 -1.71
C GLY A 74 -7.78 -0.47 -3.12
N VAL A 75 -7.50 0.62 -3.82
CA VAL A 75 -7.94 0.81 -5.22
C VAL A 75 -7.22 -0.16 -6.15
N LEU A 76 -5.91 -0.41 -5.96
CA LEU A 76 -5.16 -1.42 -6.71
C LEU A 76 -5.78 -2.82 -6.59
N GLN A 77 -6.19 -3.23 -5.39
CA GLN A 77 -6.92 -4.50 -5.19
C GLN A 77 -8.26 -4.52 -5.94
N ASP A 78 -8.98 -3.39 -6.00
CA ASP A 78 -10.22 -3.27 -6.77
C ASP A 78 -9.97 -3.44 -8.27
N ILE A 79 -8.90 -2.86 -8.80
CA ILE A 79 -8.49 -2.98 -10.20
C ILE A 79 -8.18 -4.43 -10.54
N ILE A 80 -7.33 -5.10 -9.75
CA ILE A 80 -6.98 -6.52 -9.94
C ILE A 80 -8.23 -7.40 -9.86
N SER A 81 -9.09 -7.15 -8.89
CA SER A 81 -10.35 -7.89 -8.72
C SER A 81 -11.33 -7.66 -9.87
N TRP A 82 -11.33 -6.47 -10.48
CA TRP A 82 -12.14 -6.18 -11.67
C TRP A 82 -11.67 -6.97 -12.90
N PHE A 83 -10.35 -7.01 -13.15
CA PHE A 83 -9.79 -7.85 -14.22
C PHE A 83 -10.14 -9.32 -14.01
N ALA A 84 -10.03 -9.83 -12.80
CA ALA A 84 -10.38 -11.21 -12.49
C ALA A 84 -11.89 -11.47 -12.63
N SER A 85 -12.77 -10.48 -12.43
CA SER A 85 -14.21 -10.61 -12.59
C SER A 85 -14.65 -10.72 -14.05
N LYS A 86 -13.82 -10.34 -15.02
CA LYS A 86 -14.04 -10.57 -16.44
C LYS A 86 -14.03 -12.06 -16.81
N ARG A 87 -13.21 -12.86 -16.09
CA ARG A 87 -13.15 -14.31 -16.30
C ARG A 87 -14.28 -15.07 -15.58
N LYS A 88 -14.66 -14.63 -14.36
CA LYS A 88 -15.70 -15.29 -13.54
C LYS A 88 -16.64 -14.26 -12.94
N LYS A 89 -17.88 -14.20 -13.44
CA LYS A 89 -18.85 -13.15 -13.15
C LYS A 89 -19.34 -13.10 -11.68
N TYR A 90 -19.45 -14.27 -11.00
CA TYR A 90 -19.93 -14.41 -9.63
C TYR A 90 -18.88 -15.14 -8.79
N ARG A 91 -17.93 -14.38 -8.21
CA ARG A 91 -16.73 -14.94 -7.59
C ARG A 91 -16.77 -15.06 -6.09
N PHE A 92 -17.51 -14.16 -5.46
CA PHE A 92 -17.44 -14.02 -4.03
C PHE A 92 -18.57 -14.79 -3.34
N SER A 93 -18.33 -15.19 -2.11
CA SER A 93 -19.31 -15.73 -1.17
C SER A 93 -19.10 -15.08 0.18
N TYR A 94 -20.12 -15.13 1.01
CA TYR A 94 -19.95 -14.73 2.40
C TYR A 94 -18.93 -15.65 3.08
N SER A 95 -18.03 -15.07 3.85
CA SER A 95 -17.10 -15.80 4.73
C SER A 95 -17.12 -15.15 6.11
N PRO A 96 -17.03 -15.94 7.21
CA PRO A 96 -16.93 -15.37 8.54
C PRO A 96 -15.64 -14.56 8.70
N ALA A 97 -15.67 -13.55 9.56
CA ALA A 97 -14.50 -12.73 9.82
C ALA A 97 -13.44 -13.51 10.60
N LEU A 98 -12.21 -13.55 10.13
CA LEU A 98 -11.06 -14.08 10.85
C LEU A 98 -10.62 -13.07 11.93
N LYS A 99 -11.45 -12.91 12.97
CA LYS A 99 -11.27 -11.89 14.02
C LYS A 99 -9.89 -12.02 14.68
N TRP A 100 -9.47 -13.25 14.97
CA TRP A 100 -8.19 -13.50 15.65
C TRP A 100 -6.97 -13.05 14.84
N VAL A 101 -6.90 -13.41 13.56
CA VAL A 101 -5.80 -12.98 12.67
C VAL A 101 -5.75 -11.46 12.55
N ARG A 102 -6.91 -10.84 12.45
CA ARG A 102 -7.06 -9.40 12.29
C ARG A 102 -6.52 -8.62 13.51
N TYR A 103 -6.90 -9.03 14.71
CA TYR A 103 -6.44 -8.38 15.93
C TYR A 103 -4.99 -8.74 16.26
N ALA A 104 -4.55 -9.98 16.00
CA ALA A 104 -3.16 -10.38 16.13
C ALA A 104 -2.24 -9.55 15.22
N ALA A 105 -2.61 -9.35 13.95
CA ALA A 105 -1.87 -8.50 13.03
C ALA A 105 -1.79 -7.04 13.52
N LEU A 106 -2.88 -6.51 14.09
CA LEU A 106 -2.88 -5.16 14.67
C LEU A 106 -1.95 -5.05 15.88
N VAL A 107 -2.00 -6.02 16.80
CA VAL A 107 -1.12 -6.05 17.99
C VAL A 107 0.35 -6.14 17.58
N VAL A 108 0.69 -7.06 16.68
CA VAL A 108 2.06 -7.18 16.14
C VAL A 108 2.53 -5.87 15.51
N PHE A 109 1.66 -5.20 14.77
CA PHE A 109 1.98 -3.92 14.15
C PHE A 109 2.21 -2.82 15.19
N ILE A 110 1.36 -2.70 16.23
CA ILE A 110 1.52 -1.73 17.32
C ILE A 110 2.82 -2.00 18.10
N VAL A 111 3.09 -3.26 18.43
CA VAL A 111 4.33 -3.65 19.12
C VAL A 111 5.55 -3.29 18.26
N ALA A 112 5.51 -3.53 16.94
CA ALA A 112 6.59 -3.14 16.04
C ALA A 112 6.81 -1.63 16.01
N CYS A 113 5.75 -0.82 16.07
CA CYS A 113 5.85 0.64 16.13
C CYS A 113 6.50 1.09 17.44
N ILE A 114 6.10 0.51 18.57
CA ILE A 114 6.66 0.87 19.91
C ILE A 114 8.12 0.40 20.01
N ALA A 115 8.43 -0.79 19.48
CA ALA A 115 9.78 -1.34 19.48
C ALA A 115 10.73 -0.67 18.45
N GLY A 116 10.22 0.24 17.59
CA GLY A 116 11.02 0.91 16.56
C GLY A 116 11.45 -0.02 15.41
N ILE A 117 10.77 -1.16 15.20
CA ILE A 117 11.07 -2.11 14.12
C ILE A 117 10.45 -1.58 12.81
N GLY A 118 11.12 -0.60 12.20
CA GLY A 118 10.66 0.07 10.98
C GLY A 118 10.40 -0.87 9.80
N SER A 119 11.17 -1.94 9.68
CA SER A 119 11.02 -2.97 8.64
C SER A 119 9.63 -3.63 8.64
N LEU A 120 9.15 -4.02 9.82
CA LEU A 120 7.85 -4.68 9.95
C LEU A 120 6.70 -3.69 9.70
N VAL A 121 6.86 -2.45 10.19
CA VAL A 121 5.91 -1.36 9.92
C VAL A 121 5.82 -1.09 8.41
N ALA A 122 6.95 -0.99 7.72
CA ALA A 122 7.01 -0.77 6.28
C ALA A 122 6.41 -1.93 5.47
N LEU A 123 6.56 -3.17 5.92
CA LEU A 123 5.98 -4.34 5.25
C LEU A 123 4.46 -4.40 5.34
N ILE A 124 3.90 -4.09 6.51
CA ILE A 124 2.47 -4.26 6.81
C ILE A 124 1.66 -3.00 6.46
N SER A 125 2.28 -1.82 6.46
CA SER A 125 1.58 -0.57 6.14
C SER A 125 1.08 -0.55 4.69
N PRO A 126 -0.21 -0.24 4.45
CA PRO A 126 -0.78 -0.27 3.10
C PRO A 126 -0.18 0.78 2.17
N TYR A 127 0.11 1.98 2.67
CA TYR A 127 0.70 3.04 1.88
C TYR A 127 2.16 2.71 1.50
N SER A 128 2.94 2.16 2.43
CA SER A 128 4.33 1.76 2.17
C SER A 128 4.41 0.59 1.20
N ALA A 129 3.51 -0.41 1.34
CA ALA A 129 3.42 -1.51 0.41
C ALA A 129 3.11 -1.03 -1.03
N TYR A 130 2.18 -0.06 -1.17
CA TYR A 130 1.90 0.55 -2.46
C TYR A 130 3.08 1.36 -2.99
N GLY A 131 3.71 2.20 -2.16
CA GLY A 131 4.85 3.02 -2.55
C GLY A 131 6.02 2.18 -3.08
N ARG A 132 6.33 1.05 -2.42
CA ARG A 132 7.34 0.11 -2.91
C ARG A 132 7.00 -0.46 -4.30
N ILE A 133 5.75 -0.87 -4.48
CA ILE A 133 5.27 -1.38 -5.78
C ILE A 133 5.39 -0.29 -6.84
N ALA A 134 4.92 0.92 -6.54
CA ALA A 134 4.97 2.04 -7.48
C ALA A 134 6.41 2.45 -7.83
N SER A 135 7.28 2.62 -6.83
CA SER A 135 8.66 3.07 -7.04
C SER A 135 9.58 2.03 -7.68
N ASN A 136 9.36 0.73 -7.43
CA ASN A 136 10.26 -0.32 -7.93
C ASN A 136 9.71 -1.07 -9.15
N LEU A 137 8.39 -1.07 -9.40
CA LEU A 137 7.81 -1.75 -10.55
C LEU A 137 7.24 -0.77 -11.58
N PHE A 138 6.47 0.24 -11.15
CA PHE A 138 5.82 1.14 -12.10
C PHE A 138 6.74 2.26 -12.57
N ALA A 139 7.60 2.80 -11.69
CA ALA A 139 8.49 3.89 -12.05
C ALA A 139 9.51 3.51 -13.14
N PRO A 140 10.21 2.35 -13.09
CA PRO A 140 11.08 1.94 -14.17
C PRO A 140 10.34 1.79 -15.51
N ILE A 141 9.14 1.18 -15.51
CA ILE A 141 8.33 1.01 -16.72
C ILE A 141 7.94 2.37 -17.31
N TYR A 142 7.56 3.32 -16.43
CA TYR A 142 7.20 4.68 -16.86
C TYR A 142 8.40 5.44 -17.44
N GLN A 143 9.57 5.33 -16.80
CA GLN A 143 10.83 5.95 -17.26
C GLN A 143 11.29 5.38 -18.58
N GLU A 144 11.23 4.05 -18.78
CA GLU A 144 11.52 3.42 -20.07
C GLU A 144 10.53 3.85 -21.16
N GLY A 145 9.24 3.98 -20.82
CA GLY A 145 8.24 4.54 -21.71
C GLY A 145 8.55 5.98 -22.11
N ASN A 146 9.02 6.81 -21.18
CA ASN A 146 9.48 8.17 -21.46
C ASN A 146 10.73 8.18 -22.35
N ASN A 147 11.69 7.29 -22.10
CA ASN A 147 12.90 7.17 -22.92
C ASN A 147 12.58 6.76 -24.35
N LEU A 148 11.58 5.88 -24.53
CA LEU A 148 11.11 5.53 -25.86
C LEU A 148 10.47 6.73 -26.57
N LEU A 149 9.68 7.55 -25.85
CA LEU A 149 9.12 8.78 -26.43
C LEU A 149 10.20 9.80 -26.72
N ALA A 150 11.22 9.95 -25.88
CA ALA A 150 12.37 10.82 -26.10
C ALA A 150 13.14 10.43 -27.39
N TYR A 151 13.36 9.13 -27.60
CA TYR A 151 13.99 8.61 -28.81
C TYR A 151 13.22 8.98 -30.10
N PHE A 152 11.88 8.91 -30.08
CA PHE A 152 11.09 9.33 -31.23
C PHE A 152 11.03 10.85 -31.39
N ALA A 153 10.94 11.59 -30.27
CA ALA A 153 10.89 13.06 -30.28
C ALA A 153 12.19 13.64 -30.84
N GLU A 154 13.35 13.12 -30.46
CA GLU A 154 14.66 13.53 -30.96
C GLU A 154 14.80 13.34 -32.47
N ARG A 155 14.23 12.26 -33.04
CA ARG A 155 14.19 12.03 -34.49
C ARG A 155 13.27 13.00 -35.26
N MET A 156 12.33 13.64 -34.54
CA MET A 156 11.42 14.66 -35.08
C MET A 156 11.90 16.09 -34.76
N ASP A 157 13.16 16.26 -34.35
CA ASP A 157 13.76 17.52 -33.91
C ASP A 157 12.97 18.22 -32.78
N SER A 158 12.31 17.44 -31.94
CA SER A 158 11.53 17.92 -30.80
C SER A 158 12.21 17.52 -29.48
N TYR A 159 12.49 18.51 -28.64
CA TYR A 159 13.08 18.31 -27.29
C TYR A 159 12.04 18.33 -26.17
N ALA A 160 10.78 17.98 -26.48
CA ALA A 160 9.70 17.93 -25.49
C ALA A 160 9.89 16.81 -24.45
N PHE A 161 10.61 15.75 -24.81
CA PHE A 161 10.96 14.63 -23.93
C PHE A 161 12.48 14.50 -23.88
N TYR A 162 13.00 14.16 -22.69
CA TYR A 162 14.42 13.91 -22.49
C TYR A 162 14.66 12.53 -21.89
N SER A 163 15.78 11.93 -22.19
CA SER A 163 16.16 10.62 -21.66
C SER A 163 16.50 10.70 -20.18
N VAL A 164 16.04 9.71 -19.41
CA VAL A 164 16.27 9.59 -17.98
C VAL A 164 16.98 8.27 -17.69
N ASP A 165 17.99 8.29 -16.83
CA ASP A 165 18.69 7.09 -16.42
C ASP A 165 17.79 6.19 -15.57
N VAL A 166 17.51 5.00 -16.09
CA VAL A 166 16.72 3.97 -15.39
C VAL A 166 17.67 3.00 -14.69
N TRP A 167 17.63 2.98 -13.37
CA TRP A 167 18.48 2.09 -12.59
C TRP A 167 17.74 1.48 -11.40
N VAL A 168 18.16 0.29 -11.02
CA VAL A 168 17.59 -0.42 -9.86
C VAL A 168 18.27 0.10 -8.60
N ARG A 169 17.49 0.76 -7.75
CA ARG A 169 17.97 1.41 -6.50
C ARG A 169 18.48 0.40 -5.47
N SER A 170 17.81 -0.77 -5.37
CA SER A 170 18.20 -1.88 -4.51
C SER A 170 17.52 -3.16 -4.99
N LEU A 171 18.29 -4.20 -5.26
CA LEU A 171 17.77 -5.52 -5.66
C LEU A 171 16.92 -6.16 -4.58
N ALA A 172 17.28 -5.97 -3.31
CA ALA A 172 16.54 -6.50 -2.18
C ALA A 172 15.12 -5.88 -2.09
N THR A 173 15.02 -4.55 -2.19
CA THR A 173 13.72 -3.87 -2.15
C THR A 173 12.87 -4.16 -3.38
N MET A 174 13.48 -4.33 -4.54
CA MET A 174 12.79 -4.76 -5.76
C MET A 174 12.21 -6.17 -5.60
N GLY A 175 12.99 -7.12 -5.07
CA GLY A 175 12.52 -8.47 -4.78
C GLY A 175 11.34 -8.48 -3.80
N ILE A 176 11.41 -7.69 -2.72
CA ILE A 176 10.30 -7.54 -1.76
C ILE A 176 9.08 -6.88 -2.42
N ALA A 177 9.28 -5.90 -3.31
CA ALA A 177 8.19 -5.26 -4.02
C ALA A 177 7.45 -6.24 -4.94
N ILE A 178 8.20 -7.03 -5.72
CA ILE A 178 7.65 -8.09 -6.58
C ILE A 178 6.88 -9.12 -5.75
N LEU A 179 7.48 -9.62 -4.67
CA LEU A 179 6.84 -10.60 -3.79
C LEU A 179 5.55 -10.04 -3.17
N SER A 180 5.60 -8.80 -2.67
CA SER A 180 4.44 -8.11 -2.11
C SER A 180 3.34 -7.94 -3.15
N PHE A 181 3.69 -7.54 -4.38
CA PHE A 181 2.74 -7.38 -5.47
C PHE A 181 2.09 -8.71 -5.86
N VAL A 182 2.87 -9.78 -6.00
CA VAL A 182 2.37 -11.11 -6.34
C VAL A 182 1.41 -11.63 -5.27
N ILE A 183 1.78 -11.54 -3.99
CA ILE A 183 0.92 -11.95 -2.87
C ILE A 183 -0.40 -11.16 -2.89
N LEU A 184 -0.32 -9.83 -3.02
CA LEU A 184 -1.51 -8.97 -3.09
C LEU A 184 -2.37 -9.27 -4.31
N ALA A 185 -1.73 -9.52 -5.46
CA ALA A 185 -2.43 -9.87 -6.69
C ALA A 185 -3.18 -11.20 -6.57
N ILE A 186 -2.55 -12.23 -5.99
CA ILE A 186 -3.20 -13.53 -5.75
C ILE A 186 -4.38 -13.38 -4.79
N LEU A 187 -4.21 -12.67 -3.68
CA LEU A 187 -5.27 -12.43 -2.71
C LEU A 187 -6.45 -11.64 -3.32
N ALA A 188 -6.15 -10.57 -4.06
CA ALA A 188 -7.17 -9.76 -4.74
C ALA A 188 -7.86 -10.52 -5.89
N TRP A 189 -7.10 -11.35 -6.61
CA TRP A 189 -7.62 -12.20 -7.66
C TRP A 189 -8.59 -13.25 -7.15
N ARG A 190 -8.29 -13.90 -6.02
CA ARG A 190 -9.13 -14.95 -5.43
C ARG A 190 -10.31 -14.40 -4.64
N ASN A 191 -10.05 -13.51 -3.69
CA ASN A 191 -11.00 -13.14 -2.63
C ASN A 191 -11.24 -11.62 -2.51
N GLY A 192 -10.81 -10.82 -3.49
CA GLY A 192 -11.03 -9.39 -3.48
C GLY A 192 -10.22 -8.65 -2.41
N ARG A 193 -10.87 -8.14 -1.36
CA ARG A 193 -10.25 -7.28 -0.34
C ARG A 193 -9.75 -8.01 0.91
N THR A 194 -9.25 -9.24 0.77
CA THR A 194 -8.80 -10.04 1.92
C THR A 194 -7.70 -9.34 2.71
N TYR A 195 -6.67 -8.80 2.05
CA TYR A 195 -5.59 -8.09 2.74
C TYR A 195 -6.12 -6.96 3.63
N CYS A 196 -7.00 -6.10 3.10
CA CYS A 196 -7.59 -4.98 3.83
C CYS A 196 -8.45 -5.41 5.03
N ASN A 197 -9.01 -6.61 5.00
CA ASN A 197 -9.94 -7.11 6.01
C ASN A 197 -9.30 -8.04 7.03
N THR A 198 -8.07 -8.55 6.78
CA THR A 198 -7.40 -9.52 7.68
C THR A 198 -6.08 -9.02 8.23
N ILE A 199 -5.22 -8.39 7.41
CA ILE A 199 -3.84 -8.05 7.78
C ILE A 199 -3.67 -6.57 8.01
N CYS A 200 -4.35 -5.72 7.21
CA CYS A 200 -4.14 -4.28 7.21
C CYS A 200 -4.53 -3.61 8.55
N PRO A 201 -3.57 -2.95 9.27
CA PRO A 201 -3.86 -2.30 10.54
C PRO A 201 -4.84 -1.14 10.39
N VAL A 202 -4.70 -0.31 9.35
CA VAL A 202 -5.65 0.78 9.04
C VAL A 202 -7.04 0.21 8.80
N GLY A 203 -7.13 -0.90 8.04
CA GLY A 203 -8.39 -1.59 7.79
C GLY A 203 -9.04 -2.12 9.07
N THR A 204 -8.28 -2.48 10.07
CA THR A 204 -8.78 -2.95 11.37
C THR A 204 -9.31 -1.79 12.20
N VAL A 205 -8.55 -0.71 12.35
CA VAL A 205 -8.94 0.47 13.13
C VAL A 205 -10.19 1.12 12.52
N LEU A 206 -10.16 1.47 11.23
CA LEU A 206 -11.30 2.08 10.55
C LEU A 206 -12.50 1.12 10.46
N GLY A 207 -12.25 -0.18 10.43
CA GLY A 207 -13.32 -1.18 10.47
C GLY A 207 -14.05 -1.24 11.80
N PHE A 208 -13.35 -1.03 12.91
CA PHE A 208 -13.98 -0.91 14.23
C PHE A 208 -14.87 0.34 14.26
N LEU A 209 -14.35 1.49 13.83
CA LEU A 209 -15.11 2.75 13.79
C LEU A 209 -16.34 2.67 12.86
N SER A 210 -16.20 2.00 11.72
CA SER A 210 -17.27 1.91 10.72
C SER A 210 -18.51 1.12 11.20
N LYS A 211 -18.40 0.36 12.28
CA LYS A 211 -19.58 -0.24 12.95
C LYS A 211 -20.54 0.82 13.46
N TYR A 212 -20.01 1.96 13.88
CA TYR A 212 -20.74 3.09 14.43
C TYR A 212 -21.05 4.17 13.39
N ALA A 213 -20.79 3.90 12.10
CA ALA A 213 -21.01 4.87 11.05
C ALA A 213 -22.49 5.29 10.95
N LEU A 214 -22.70 6.58 10.72
CA LEU A 214 -24.03 7.17 10.59
C LEU A 214 -24.75 6.70 9.33
N LEU A 215 -24.05 6.65 8.20
CA LEU A 215 -24.56 6.19 6.92
C LEU A 215 -23.99 4.81 6.61
N LYS A 216 -24.87 3.84 6.36
CA LYS A 216 -24.53 2.44 6.09
C LYS A 216 -25.36 1.88 4.93
N PRO A 217 -24.85 0.90 4.16
CA PRO A 217 -25.70 0.10 3.31
C PRO A 217 -26.59 -0.82 4.17
N CYS A 218 -27.89 -0.72 4.00
CA CYS A 218 -28.89 -1.51 4.74
C CYS A 218 -29.69 -2.36 3.79
N ILE A 219 -30.06 -3.58 4.23
CA ILE A 219 -30.94 -4.49 3.49
C ILE A 219 -32.34 -4.36 4.05
N ASP A 220 -33.28 -4.01 3.17
CA ASP A 220 -34.72 -4.01 3.47
C ASP A 220 -35.21 -5.45 3.29
N THR A 221 -35.61 -6.09 4.40
CA THR A 221 -36.06 -7.48 4.41
C THR A 221 -37.36 -7.69 3.65
N ASP A 222 -38.23 -6.68 3.61
CA ASP A 222 -39.56 -6.77 2.97
C ASP A 222 -39.44 -6.80 1.43
N LYS A 223 -38.39 -6.15 0.91
CA LYS A 223 -38.09 -6.13 -0.54
C LYS A 223 -37.08 -7.19 -0.98
N CYS A 224 -36.40 -7.83 -0.03
CA CYS A 224 -35.32 -8.76 -0.32
C CYS A 224 -35.85 -10.18 -0.57
N ASN A 225 -35.67 -10.68 -1.78
CA ASN A 225 -36.03 -12.06 -2.15
C ASN A 225 -34.93 -13.11 -1.90
N GLY A 226 -33.86 -12.76 -1.19
CA GLY A 226 -32.79 -13.69 -0.85
C GLY A 226 -31.93 -14.18 -2.03
N CYS A 227 -31.96 -13.57 -3.22
CA CYS A 227 -31.28 -14.04 -4.43
C CYS A 227 -29.74 -14.13 -4.34
N GLY A 228 -29.11 -13.53 -3.34
CA GLY A 228 -27.68 -13.57 -3.05
C GLY A 228 -26.77 -12.84 -4.05
N LEU A 229 -27.32 -12.06 -4.99
CA LEU A 229 -26.52 -11.30 -5.96
C LEU A 229 -25.57 -10.31 -5.30
N CYS A 230 -25.99 -9.64 -4.22
CA CYS A 230 -25.21 -8.72 -3.43
C CYS A 230 -23.99 -9.42 -2.79
N ALA A 231 -24.17 -10.60 -2.22
CA ALA A 231 -23.08 -11.39 -1.63
C ALA A 231 -22.07 -11.86 -2.68
N ARG A 232 -22.55 -12.34 -3.84
CA ARG A 232 -21.70 -12.82 -4.95
C ARG A 232 -20.89 -11.71 -5.63
N LYS A 233 -21.27 -10.46 -5.48
CA LYS A 233 -20.55 -9.27 -5.98
C LYS A 233 -19.76 -8.53 -4.89
N CYS A 234 -19.90 -8.93 -3.64
CA CYS A 234 -19.25 -8.25 -2.53
C CYS A 234 -17.77 -8.59 -2.44
N LYS A 235 -16.89 -7.68 -2.86
CA LYS A 235 -15.41 -7.82 -2.79
C LYS A 235 -14.87 -7.98 -1.37
N ALA A 236 -15.63 -7.54 -0.36
CA ALA A 236 -15.26 -7.64 1.05
C ALA A 236 -15.79 -8.94 1.70
N SER A 237 -16.59 -9.74 0.99
CA SER A 237 -17.22 -10.99 1.47
C SER A 237 -17.96 -10.80 2.80
N CYS A 238 -18.57 -9.62 3.02
CA CYS A 238 -19.17 -9.21 4.28
C CYS A 238 -20.70 -9.27 4.32
N ILE A 239 -21.36 -9.70 3.22
CA ILE A 239 -22.81 -9.75 3.10
C ILE A 239 -23.28 -11.19 3.24
N ASP A 240 -24.05 -11.46 4.29
CA ASP A 240 -24.79 -12.72 4.46
C ASP A 240 -26.21 -12.52 3.90
N SER A 241 -26.44 -13.05 2.71
CA SER A 241 -27.75 -12.94 2.05
C SER A 241 -28.79 -13.86 2.64
N LYS A 242 -28.42 -14.92 3.37
CA LYS A 242 -29.36 -15.83 4.02
C LYS A 242 -29.97 -15.20 5.26
N ASN A 243 -29.14 -14.52 6.05
CA ASN A 243 -29.56 -13.85 7.29
C ASN A 243 -29.84 -12.35 7.10
N HIS A 244 -29.83 -11.85 5.84
CA HIS A 244 -30.00 -10.42 5.52
C HIS A 244 -29.07 -9.48 6.30
N ALA A 245 -27.86 -9.97 6.67
CA ALA A 245 -26.92 -9.27 7.52
C ALA A 245 -25.69 -8.75 6.77
N ILE A 246 -25.19 -7.58 7.17
CA ILE A 246 -23.96 -7.01 6.64
C ILE A 246 -22.96 -6.81 7.79
N ASP A 247 -21.78 -7.40 7.70
CA ASP A 247 -20.69 -7.13 8.63
C ASP A 247 -20.00 -5.79 8.29
N TYR A 248 -20.44 -4.74 8.99
CA TYR A 248 -19.93 -3.39 8.79
C TYR A 248 -18.45 -3.23 9.15
N SER A 249 -17.90 -4.11 10.00
CA SER A 249 -16.46 -4.08 10.32
C SER A 249 -15.57 -4.39 9.11
N ARG A 250 -16.11 -5.07 8.09
CA ARG A 250 -15.41 -5.44 6.85
C ARG A 250 -15.90 -4.69 5.62
N CYS A 251 -17.09 -4.10 5.71
CA CYS A 251 -17.64 -3.32 4.61
C CYS A 251 -16.74 -2.12 4.29
N VAL A 252 -16.30 -2.01 3.05
CA VAL A 252 -15.45 -0.91 2.56
C VAL A 252 -16.24 0.17 1.83
N THR A 253 -17.54 0.16 1.94
CA THR A 253 -18.47 1.15 1.36
C THR A 253 -18.22 1.36 -0.14
N CYS A 254 -18.01 0.25 -0.89
CA CYS A 254 -17.75 0.29 -2.33
C CYS A 254 -18.98 0.53 -3.19
N MET A 255 -20.19 0.46 -2.63
CA MET A 255 -21.49 0.68 -3.28
C MET A 255 -21.83 -0.33 -4.40
N ASP A 256 -21.02 -1.40 -4.58
CA ASP A 256 -21.28 -2.40 -5.62
C ASP A 256 -22.57 -3.21 -5.37
N CYS A 257 -22.94 -3.40 -4.09
CA CYS A 257 -24.16 -4.10 -3.71
C CYS A 257 -25.43 -3.32 -4.07
N LEU A 258 -25.41 -1.99 -4.02
CA LEU A 258 -26.55 -1.14 -4.36
C LEU A 258 -26.92 -1.28 -5.85
N ASP A 259 -25.90 -1.16 -6.73
CA ASP A 259 -26.12 -1.22 -8.18
C ASP A 259 -26.52 -2.64 -8.68
N ASN A 260 -26.12 -3.68 -7.94
CA ASN A 260 -26.43 -5.06 -8.34
C ASN A 260 -27.75 -5.59 -7.74
N CYS A 261 -28.41 -4.86 -6.85
CA CYS A 261 -29.70 -5.26 -6.30
C CYS A 261 -30.83 -4.89 -7.26
N ARG A 262 -31.36 -5.89 -7.99
CA ARG A 262 -32.46 -5.67 -8.95
C ARG A 262 -33.77 -5.27 -8.27
N GLN A 263 -33.97 -5.69 -7.03
CA GLN A 263 -35.19 -5.38 -6.25
C GLN A 263 -35.12 -4.03 -5.54
N GLY A 264 -33.99 -3.31 -5.61
CA GLY A 264 -33.82 -2.06 -4.84
C GLY A 264 -33.86 -2.24 -3.33
N ALA A 265 -33.68 -3.48 -2.84
CA ALA A 265 -33.73 -3.81 -1.41
C ALA A 265 -32.52 -3.31 -0.61
N ILE A 266 -31.45 -2.83 -1.28
CA ILE A 266 -30.28 -2.28 -0.60
C ILE A 266 -30.24 -0.78 -0.81
N SER A 267 -30.25 -0.05 0.31
CA SER A 267 -30.18 1.42 0.32
C SER A 267 -29.04 1.89 1.22
N TYR A 268 -28.48 3.06 0.93
CA TYR A 268 -27.46 3.70 1.75
C TYR A 268 -28.12 4.78 2.59
N THR A 269 -28.40 4.46 3.87
CA THR A 269 -29.27 5.25 4.77
C THR A 269 -28.68 5.38 6.17
N ARG A 270 -29.33 6.21 7.01
CA ARG A 270 -28.95 6.36 8.44
C ARG A 270 -29.15 5.07 9.22
N ALA A 271 -28.24 4.79 10.14
CA ALA A 271 -28.20 3.58 10.97
C ALA A 271 -29.52 3.28 11.73
N HIS A 272 -30.25 4.32 12.15
CA HIS A 272 -31.50 4.18 12.89
C HIS A 272 -32.61 3.40 12.15
N LYS A 273 -32.59 3.33 10.82
CA LYS A 273 -33.49 2.49 10.03
C LYS A 273 -33.01 1.04 9.87
N ALA A 274 -31.71 0.78 10.16
CA ALA A 274 -31.09 -0.53 10.01
C ALA A 274 -31.32 -1.45 11.20
N ASP A 275 -31.43 -0.88 12.41
CA ASP A 275 -31.48 -1.67 13.67
C ASP A 275 -32.82 -2.36 13.90
N LYS A 276 -33.88 -1.95 13.18
CA LYS A 276 -35.18 -2.67 13.20
C LYS A 276 -35.19 -4.01 12.46
N ALA A 277 -34.14 -4.26 11.61
CA ALA A 277 -34.11 -5.44 10.74
C ALA A 277 -33.12 -6.53 11.19
N THR A 278 -32.27 -6.30 12.20
CA THR A 278 -31.17 -7.26 12.45
C THR A 278 -30.77 -7.35 13.91
N SER A 279 -31.64 -7.94 14.76
CA SER A 279 -31.18 -8.56 16.01
C SER A 279 -30.81 -10.02 15.73
N VAL A 280 -29.55 -10.28 15.33
CA VAL A 280 -29.02 -11.63 15.22
C VAL A 280 -28.24 -11.97 16.47
N LYS A 281 -28.73 -12.95 17.21
CA LYS A 281 -28.06 -13.59 18.35
C LYS A 281 -26.67 -14.10 17.92
N GLU A 282 -25.65 -13.70 18.65
CA GLU A 282 -24.32 -14.33 18.57
C GLU A 282 -24.39 -15.76 19.09
N SER A 283 -24.38 -16.72 18.20
CA SER A 283 -24.11 -18.12 18.56
C SER A 283 -22.60 -18.34 18.50
N SER A 284 -22.01 -18.54 19.66
CA SER A 284 -20.64 -19.01 19.82
C SER A 284 -20.57 -20.48 19.46
N THR A 285 -19.93 -20.82 18.34
CA THR A 285 -19.45 -22.17 18.08
C THR A 285 -17.92 -22.17 18.25
N LYS A 286 -17.50 -22.90 19.29
CA LYS A 286 -16.12 -23.36 19.46
C LYS A 286 -15.86 -24.43 18.41
N ASP A 287 -14.85 -24.23 17.57
CA ASP A 287 -14.16 -25.31 16.91
C ASP A 287 -12.66 -25.07 17.02
N THR A 288 -12.08 -25.92 17.85
CA THR A 288 -10.64 -26.17 17.99
C THR A 288 -10.24 -27.17 16.91
N THR A 289 -9.26 -26.83 16.08
CA THR A 289 -8.26 -27.83 15.62
C THR A 289 -7.16 -27.22 14.76
N ASP A 290 -5.95 -27.59 15.08
CA ASP A 290 -4.74 -27.75 14.27
C ASP A 290 -4.32 -26.68 13.24
N VAL A 291 -3.61 -25.65 13.73
CA VAL A 291 -2.85 -24.73 12.84
C VAL A 291 -1.38 -24.54 13.30
N SER A 292 -0.91 -25.32 14.26
CA SER A 292 0.38 -25.02 14.92
C SER A 292 1.63 -25.44 14.11
N ARG A 293 1.53 -26.36 13.16
CA ARG A 293 2.71 -26.88 12.40
C ARG A 293 3.08 -26.12 11.12
N ARG A 294 2.16 -25.34 10.53
CA ARG A 294 2.44 -24.59 9.28
C ARG A 294 3.05 -23.21 9.50
N ARG A 295 3.08 -22.70 10.74
CA ARG A 295 3.59 -21.35 11.06
C ARG A 295 5.11 -21.28 11.24
N ALA A 296 5.77 -22.38 11.58
CA ALA A 296 7.23 -22.41 11.77
C ALA A 296 8.01 -22.33 10.44
N LEU A 297 7.43 -22.85 9.35
CA LEU A 297 8.10 -22.90 8.03
C LEU A 297 8.16 -21.56 7.29
N SER A 298 7.24 -20.61 7.57
CA SER A 298 7.23 -19.32 6.90
C SER A 298 8.22 -18.31 7.48
N ALA A 299 8.50 -18.39 8.78
CA ALA A 299 9.48 -17.49 9.43
C ALA A 299 10.92 -17.86 9.08
N THR A 300 11.23 -19.17 8.99
CA THR A 300 12.55 -19.66 8.59
C THR A 300 12.89 -19.38 7.12
N ALA A 301 11.89 -19.39 6.22
CA ALA A 301 12.09 -19.06 4.81
C ALA A 301 12.45 -17.59 4.59
N LEU A 302 11.88 -16.66 5.37
CA LEU A 302 12.20 -15.22 5.29
C LEU A 302 13.62 -14.91 5.78
N VAL A 303 14.07 -15.57 6.86
CA VAL A 303 15.44 -15.41 7.40
C VAL A 303 16.47 -16.02 6.45
N ALA A 304 16.18 -17.19 5.86
CA ALA A 304 17.08 -17.85 4.91
C ALA A 304 17.22 -17.05 3.60
N MET A 305 16.15 -16.41 3.09
CA MET A 305 16.24 -15.54 1.90
C MET A 305 17.07 -14.27 2.16
N SER A 306 17.03 -13.69 3.36
CA SER A 306 17.83 -12.50 3.67
C SER A 306 19.32 -12.79 3.74
N SER A 307 19.72 -13.95 4.26
CA SER A 307 21.12 -14.35 4.33
C SER A 307 21.72 -14.72 2.96
N VAL A 308 20.92 -15.32 2.06
CA VAL A 308 21.35 -15.65 0.70
C VAL A 308 21.52 -14.38 -0.14
N LEU A 309 20.61 -13.38 0.00
CA LEU A 309 20.73 -12.10 -0.70
C LEU A 309 21.96 -11.29 -0.23
N HIS A 310 22.29 -11.33 1.06
CA HIS A 310 23.50 -10.68 1.60
C HIS A 310 24.80 -11.33 1.08
N ALA A 311 24.82 -12.67 0.97
CA ALA A 311 25.95 -13.40 0.45
C ALA A 311 26.17 -13.21 -1.08
N GLN A 312 25.08 -13.05 -1.85
CA GLN A 312 25.17 -12.74 -3.28
C GLN A 312 25.62 -11.31 -3.55
N GLN A 313 25.17 -10.35 -2.74
CA GLN A 313 25.59 -8.95 -2.87
C GLN A 313 27.11 -8.80 -2.64
N LYS A 314 27.65 -9.51 -1.64
CA LYS A 314 29.09 -9.53 -1.36
C LYS A 314 29.92 -10.17 -2.47
N LYS A 315 29.39 -11.18 -3.17
CA LYS A 315 30.05 -11.83 -4.33
C LYS A 315 29.99 -10.96 -5.61
N LEU A 316 28.96 -10.14 -5.80
CA LEU A 316 28.88 -9.23 -6.95
C LEU A 316 29.82 -8.02 -6.78
N GLU A 317 30.05 -7.56 -5.56
CA GLU A 317 30.98 -6.45 -5.29
C GLU A 317 32.44 -6.81 -5.58
N ASP A 318 32.81 -8.09 -5.44
CA ASP A 318 34.17 -8.57 -5.76
C ASP A 318 34.44 -8.76 -7.29
N TYR A 319 33.39 -8.69 -8.14
CA TYR A 319 33.49 -8.86 -9.59
C TYR A 319 33.49 -7.53 -10.38
N VAL A 320 33.84 -6.42 -9.76
CA VAL A 320 34.00 -5.15 -10.47
C VAL A 320 35.34 -5.20 -11.22
N GLU A 321 35.27 -5.55 -12.51
CA GLU A 321 36.41 -5.40 -13.41
C GLU A 321 36.92 -3.96 -13.39
N MET A 322 38.22 -3.79 -13.18
CA MET A 322 38.90 -2.50 -13.30
C MET A 322 38.75 -2.01 -14.75
N LYS A 323 37.82 -1.08 -15.00
CA LYS A 323 37.79 -0.34 -16.27
C LYS A 323 39.05 0.50 -16.38
N LYS A 324 39.85 0.26 -17.42
CA LYS A 324 41.00 1.10 -17.76
C LYS A 324 40.51 2.26 -18.64
N ASP A 325 40.75 3.48 -18.20
CA ASP A 325 40.56 4.67 -19.02
C ASP A 325 41.82 4.92 -19.86
N GLY A 326 41.66 4.91 -21.19
CA GLY A 326 42.69 5.31 -22.14
C GLY A 326 44.10 4.70 -21.98
N GLY A 327 44.26 3.68 -21.15
CA GLY A 327 45.46 2.89 -20.97
C GLY A 327 46.52 3.44 -20.01
N PHE A 328 46.30 4.54 -19.30
CA PHE A 328 47.32 5.16 -18.46
C PHE A 328 47.14 5.04 -16.95
N ALA A 329 45.94 4.87 -16.43
CA ALA A 329 45.71 4.65 -15.00
C ALA A 329 44.49 3.80 -14.73
N PRO A 330 44.51 2.89 -13.72
CA PRO A 330 43.32 2.18 -13.31
C PRO A 330 42.37 3.16 -12.60
N ILE A 331 41.15 3.29 -13.10
CA ILE A 331 40.10 4.04 -12.41
C ILE A 331 39.70 3.20 -11.19
N LYS A 332 40.11 3.61 -10.00
CA LYS A 332 39.58 3.08 -8.77
C LYS A 332 38.18 3.68 -8.57
N GLU A 333 37.15 2.87 -8.70
CA GLU A 333 35.82 3.26 -8.22
C GLU A 333 35.94 3.67 -6.74
N ARG A 334 35.49 4.86 -6.43
CA ARG A 334 35.43 5.34 -5.04
C ARG A 334 34.40 4.50 -4.29
N LYS A 335 34.83 3.53 -3.51
CA LYS A 335 33.97 2.83 -2.57
C LYS A 335 33.59 3.78 -1.46
N GLU A 336 32.31 3.85 -1.18
CA GLU A 336 31.80 4.57 -0.03
C GLU A 336 32.42 3.96 1.24
N PRO A 337 32.94 4.78 2.18
CA PRO A 337 33.51 4.26 3.42
C PRO A 337 32.44 3.53 4.23
N ASN A 338 32.75 2.35 4.75
CA ASN A 338 31.88 1.64 5.70
C ASN A 338 31.67 2.51 6.94
N ARG A 339 30.46 3.04 7.06
CA ARG A 339 30.06 3.90 8.18
C ARG A 339 29.35 3.07 9.24
N LEU A 340 29.69 3.28 10.51
CA LEU A 340 29.02 2.67 11.65
C LEU A 340 27.57 3.14 11.81
N ALA A 341 27.28 4.36 11.36
CA ALA A 341 25.92 4.91 11.38
C ALA A 341 25.51 5.36 9.99
N PRO A 342 24.29 5.01 9.53
CA PRO A 342 23.77 5.47 8.25
C PRO A 342 23.55 6.97 8.26
N LEU A 343 23.80 7.64 7.15
CA LEU A 343 23.44 9.04 6.96
C LEU A 343 21.94 9.13 6.66
N VAL A 344 21.26 9.96 7.42
CA VAL A 344 19.82 10.21 7.26
C VAL A 344 19.55 11.40 6.35
N PRO A 345 18.42 11.43 5.62
CA PRO A 345 18.09 12.55 4.75
C PRO A 345 17.89 13.86 5.53
N PRO A 346 18.10 15.02 4.88
CA PRO A 346 17.79 16.32 5.45
C PRO A 346 16.34 16.37 5.97
N GLY A 347 16.11 17.02 7.12
CA GLY A 347 14.78 17.09 7.74
C GLY A 347 14.42 15.89 8.64
N ALA A 348 15.25 14.85 8.70
CA ALA A 348 15.00 13.68 9.57
C ALA A 348 15.19 13.94 11.07
N LEU A 349 15.73 15.10 11.47
CA LEU A 349 16.11 15.52 12.82
C LEU A 349 17.19 14.63 13.47
N SER A 350 16.98 13.32 13.52
CA SER A 350 17.93 12.34 14.06
C SER A 350 17.67 10.94 13.47
N ILE A 351 18.65 10.04 13.62
CA ILE A 351 18.53 8.63 13.21
C ILE A 351 17.39 7.93 13.98
N GLY A 352 17.28 8.22 15.28
CA GLY A 352 16.22 7.65 16.14
C GLY A 352 14.84 8.17 15.76
N ASN A 353 14.71 9.47 15.47
CA ASN A 353 13.45 10.05 15.01
C ASN A 353 13.00 9.45 13.68
N LEU A 354 13.92 9.31 12.70
CA LEU A 354 13.60 8.66 11.43
C LEU A 354 13.18 7.21 11.62
N ALA A 355 13.86 6.44 12.46
CA ALA A 355 13.55 5.05 12.73
C ALA A 355 12.12 4.85 13.28
N GLN A 356 11.66 5.77 14.14
CA GLN A 356 10.34 5.68 14.77
C GLN A 356 9.20 6.22 13.87
N HIS A 357 9.46 7.27 13.08
CA HIS A 357 8.42 7.97 12.33
C HIS A 357 8.37 7.61 10.82
N CYS A 358 9.44 7.02 10.28
CA CYS A 358 9.49 6.67 8.87
C CYS A 358 8.72 5.39 8.57
N THR A 359 7.76 5.48 7.66
CA THR A 359 6.96 4.34 7.19
C THR A 359 7.63 3.50 6.10
N GLY A 360 8.80 3.92 5.56
CA GLY A 360 9.46 3.24 4.45
C GLY A 360 8.67 3.26 3.14
N CYS A 361 7.88 4.31 2.89
CA CYS A 361 7.07 4.44 1.67
C CYS A 361 7.88 4.74 0.40
N GLN A 362 9.14 5.16 0.56
CA GLN A 362 10.09 5.48 -0.53
C GLN A 362 9.71 6.69 -1.40
N LEU A 363 8.77 7.54 -0.96
CA LEU A 363 8.40 8.74 -1.71
C LEU A 363 9.58 9.73 -1.80
N CYS A 364 10.29 9.98 -0.69
CA CYS A 364 11.50 10.81 -0.68
C CYS A 364 12.62 10.25 -1.58
N VAL A 365 12.70 8.91 -1.71
CA VAL A 365 13.65 8.24 -2.61
C VAL A 365 13.25 8.45 -4.08
N SER A 366 11.95 8.47 -4.40
CA SER A 366 11.49 8.71 -5.78
C SER A 366 11.69 10.16 -6.22
N VAL A 367 11.54 11.13 -5.31
CA VAL A 367 11.67 12.56 -5.59
C VAL A 367 13.13 13.03 -5.63
N CYS A 368 14.09 12.20 -5.17
CA CYS A 368 15.50 12.59 -5.15
C CYS A 368 16.11 12.64 -6.55
N GLU A 369 16.21 13.82 -7.16
CA GLU A 369 16.75 14.05 -8.50
C GLU A 369 18.25 13.66 -8.64
N ASN A 370 19.01 13.82 -7.56
CA ASN A 370 20.44 13.52 -7.57
C ASN A 370 20.76 12.06 -7.20
N HIS A 371 19.73 11.21 -7.03
CA HIS A 371 19.86 9.78 -6.74
C HIS A 371 20.70 9.44 -5.51
N VAL A 372 20.77 10.36 -4.54
CA VAL A 372 21.52 10.20 -3.29
C VAL A 372 20.75 9.33 -2.28
N LEU A 373 19.42 9.34 -2.33
CA LEU A 373 18.60 8.55 -1.39
C LEU A 373 18.38 7.15 -1.93
N ARG A 374 18.68 6.16 -1.08
CA ARG A 374 18.44 4.74 -1.32
C ARG A 374 17.64 4.11 -0.19
N PRO A 375 16.88 3.07 -0.48
CA PRO A 375 16.28 2.27 0.59
C PRO A 375 17.37 1.43 1.28
N SER A 376 17.43 1.51 2.60
CA SER A 376 18.35 0.72 3.42
C SER A 376 18.08 -0.78 3.29
N THR A 377 19.15 -1.56 3.32
CA THR A 377 19.13 -3.04 3.32
C THR A 377 19.32 -3.63 4.71
N ASP A 378 19.59 -2.81 5.73
CA ASP A 378 19.68 -3.25 7.12
C ASP A 378 18.34 -3.83 7.60
N LEU A 379 18.35 -5.00 8.22
CA LEU A 379 17.15 -5.71 8.68
C LEU A 379 16.27 -4.90 9.62
N MET A 380 16.85 -4.07 10.49
CA MET A 380 16.09 -3.25 11.44
C MET A 380 15.48 -2.01 10.78
N LYS A 381 16.18 -1.45 9.79
CA LYS A 381 15.82 -0.21 9.07
C LYS A 381 15.45 -0.47 7.61
N LEU A 382 15.12 -1.69 7.29
CA LEU A 382 14.84 -2.14 5.92
C LEU A 382 13.82 -1.21 5.25
N MET A 383 14.15 -0.75 4.03
CA MET A 383 13.36 0.17 3.21
C MET A 383 13.28 1.62 3.70
N GLN A 384 13.84 1.97 4.85
CA GLN A 384 13.97 3.36 5.25
C GLN A 384 15.02 4.07 4.38
N PRO A 385 14.87 5.37 4.11
CA PRO A 385 15.82 6.09 3.25
C PRO A 385 17.14 6.30 3.98
N GLU A 386 18.23 6.05 3.28
CA GLU A 386 19.60 6.38 3.70
C GLU A 386 20.31 7.14 2.57
N MET A 387 21.30 7.96 2.92
CA MET A 387 22.08 8.70 1.93
C MET A 387 23.28 7.86 1.46
N ALA A 388 23.36 7.62 0.17
CA ALA A 388 24.49 7.01 -0.51
C ALA A 388 25.00 7.97 -1.59
N PHE A 389 26.30 8.20 -1.61
CA PHE A 389 26.93 9.20 -2.47
C PHE A 389 27.72 8.60 -3.64
N ASP A 390 27.44 7.37 -3.99
CA ASP A 390 28.11 6.64 -5.06
C ASP A 390 27.70 7.11 -6.47
N ARG A 391 26.53 7.74 -6.63
CA ARG A 391 26.03 8.24 -7.92
C ARG A 391 25.86 9.75 -8.01
N GLY A 392 25.83 10.44 -6.91
CA GLY A 392 25.58 11.86 -6.90
C GLY A 392 25.86 12.51 -5.55
N TYR A 393 25.56 13.77 -5.46
CA TYR A 393 25.70 14.56 -4.24
C TYR A 393 24.41 15.29 -3.90
N CYS A 394 24.18 15.49 -2.62
CA CYS A 394 23.07 16.29 -2.13
C CYS A 394 23.39 17.78 -2.30
N ARG A 395 22.54 18.51 -3.03
CA ARG A 395 22.68 19.97 -3.16
C ARG A 395 22.28 20.63 -1.86
N PRO A 396 23.03 21.61 -1.33
CA PRO A 396 22.72 22.28 -0.05
C PRO A 396 21.36 22.96 -0.04
N GLU A 397 20.89 23.44 -1.18
CA GLU A 397 19.63 24.16 -1.33
C GLU A 397 18.40 23.25 -1.57
N CYS A 398 18.64 21.95 -1.74
CA CYS A 398 17.59 21.00 -2.07
C CYS A 398 16.84 20.55 -0.80
N VAL A 399 15.54 20.79 -0.74
CA VAL A 399 14.63 20.39 0.36
C VAL A 399 13.56 19.38 -0.08
N LYS A 400 13.57 18.91 -1.32
CA LYS A 400 12.52 18.07 -1.93
C LYS A 400 12.18 16.79 -1.14
N CYS A 401 13.14 16.19 -0.46
CA CYS A 401 12.89 14.97 0.32
C CYS A 401 12.21 15.24 1.68
N SER A 402 12.18 16.50 2.16
CA SER A 402 11.57 16.90 3.43
C SER A 402 10.19 17.55 3.27
N GLU A 403 9.82 17.97 2.07
CA GLU A 403 8.49 18.51 1.73
C GLU A 403 7.41 17.42 1.69
#